data_523bfda8dbaa3c89800aa39d348bf37c
#
_entry.id   523bfda8dbaa3c89800aa39d348bf37c
#
_cell.length_a   1.000
_cell.length_b   1.000
_cell.length_c   1.000
_cell.angle_alpha   90.00
_cell.angle_beta   90.00
_cell.angle_gamma   90.00
#
_symmetry.space_group_name_H-M   'P 1'
#
loop_
_entity.id
_entity.type
_entity.pdbx_description
1 polymer ?
#
loop_
_entity_poly.entity_id
_entity_poly.type
_entity_poly.pdbx_seq_one_letter_code
_entity_poly.pdbx_strand_id
1 'polypeptide(L)'
;MKKIGFIGAYDKTDMLLNIAKILTTMKNKVLIIDSTINQKAKYVVPAINPTVSYITSFEDIDIAIGFKNVEEIKKYVGTTGDLTYDILLIDSDTEERIEEFELNKADKNYFVTSFDMYSLKKGIELLRNLKNQLNLTKILYAKEMLKE
;
A
#
# COMPACT_ATOMS: atom_id res chain seq x y z
N MET A 1 -5.51 -15.26 3.96
CA MET A 1 -4.73 -14.02 3.74
C MET A 1 -5.68 -12.86 3.48
N LYS A 2 -5.58 -11.82 4.26
CA LYS A 2 -6.38 -10.61 4.07
C LYS A 2 -5.65 -9.61 3.20
N LYS A 3 -6.38 -8.97 2.31
CA LYS A 3 -5.86 -7.95 1.42
C LYS A 3 -6.57 -6.63 1.72
N ILE A 4 -5.80 -5.62 2.07
CA ILE A 4 -6.32 -4.30 2.45
C ILE A 4 -5.67 -3.24 1.58
N GLY A 5 -6.48 -2.48 0.87
CA GLY A 5 -6.02 -1.40 0.02
C GLY A 5 -6.01 -0.06 0.74
N PHE A 6 -4.97 0.71 0.50
CA PHE A 6 -4.84 2.09 0.99
C PHE A 6 -4.60 2.97 -0.22
N ILE A 7 -5.58 3.78 -0.55
CA ILE A 7 -5.67 4.49 -1.82
C ILE A 7 -5.61 5.99 -1.60
N GLY A 8 -4.85 6.68 -2.42
CA GLY A 8 -4.75 8.12 -2.38
C GLY A 8 -3.34 8.64 -2.65
N ALA A 9 -3.23 9.92 -2.95
CA ALA A 9 -1.98 10.58 -3.29
C ALA A 9 -1.13 10.98 -2.08
N TYR A 10 -1.72 10.99 -0.90
CA TYR A 10 -0.98 11.30 0.32
C TYR A 10 0.09 10.23 0.58
N ASP A 11 1.23 10.64 1.09
CA ASP A 11 2.30 9.70 1.44
C ASP A 11 1.88 8.89 2.68
N LYS A 12 1.53 7.63 2.46
CA LYS A 12 0.99 6.74 3.48
C LYS A 12 2.04 5.83 4.11
N THR A 13 3.31 5.97 3.73
CA THR A 13 4.37 5.04 4.13
C THR A 13 4.49 4.90 5.64
N ASP A 14 4.60 6.02 6.35
CA ASP A 14 4.76 5.98 7.81
C ASP A 14 3.53 5.38 8.49
N MET A 15 2.35 5.73 8.01
CA MET A 15 1.11 5.17 8.54
C MET A 15 1.07 3.66 8.37
N LEU A 16 1.44 3.17 7.18
CA LEU A 16 1.44 1.74 6.90
C LEU A 16 2.48 0.99 7.73
N LEU A 17 3.65 1.57 7.91
CA LEU A 17 4.67 0.97 8.78
C LEU A 17 4.17 0.85 10.23
N ASN A 18 3.48 1.87 10.72
CA ASN A 18 2.91 1.84 12.07
C ASN A 18 1.81 0.80 12.20
N ILE A 19 0.92 0.71 11.23
CA ILE A 19 -0.14 -0.30 11.20
C ILE A 19 0.47 -1.70 11.15
N ALA A 20 1.45 -1.91 10.27
CA ALA A 20 2.12 -3.20 10.13
C ALA A 20 2.83 -3.59 11.44
N LYS A 21 3.43 -2.64 12.13
CA LYS A 21 4.08 -2.91 13.41
C LYS A 21 3.09 -3.38 14.47
N ILE A 22 1.92 -2.78 14.53
CA ILE A 22 0.86 -3.24 15.44
C ILE A 22 0.45 -4.66 15.07
N LEU A 23 0.23 -4.93 13.77
CA LEU A 23 -0.21 -6.24 13.31
C LEU A 23 0.85 -7.33 13.56
N THR A 24 2.13 -7.03 13.37
CA THR A 24 3.21 -7.99 13.65
C THR A 24 3.34 -8.24 15.14
N THR A 25 3.10 -7.25 15.98
CA THR A 25 3.06 -7.42 17.43
C THR A 25 1.93 -8.38 17.82
N MET A 26 0.85 -8.40 17.06
CA MET A 26 -0.26 -9.35 17.23
C MET A 26 0.03 -10.70 16.55
N LYS A 27 1.28 -10.95 16.15
CA LYS A 27 1.77 -12.20 15.55
C LYS A 27 1.25 -12.48 14.15
N ASN A 28 0.87 -11.46 13.40
CA ASN A 28 0.57 -11.61 11.98
C ASN A 28 1.84 -11.45 11.14
N LYS A 29 1.94 -12.21 10.06
CA LYS A 29 2.95 -12.00 9.03
C LYS A 29 2.39 -10.98 8.05
N VAL A 30 3.06 -9.84 7.94
CA VAL A 30 2.58 -8.71 7.15
C VAL A 30 3.52 -8.40 6.00
N LEU A 31 2.95 -8.22 4.82
CA LEU A 31 3.65 -7.67 3.66
C LEU A 31 3.02 -6.33 3.31
N ILE A 32 3.83 -5.28 3.27
CA ILE A 32 3.44 -4.01 2.69
C ILE A 32 3.84 -4.04 1.23
N ILE A 33 2.92 -3.70 0.34
CA ILE A 33 3.19 -3.58 -1.08
C ILE A 33 3.10 -2.11 -1.44
N ASP A 34 4.24 -1.51 -1.80
CA ASP A 34 4.29 -0.14 -2.28
C ASP A 34 4.14 -0.14 -3.80
N SER A 35 2.94 0.15 -4.27
CA SER A 35 2.66 0.28 -5.69
C SER A 35 2.51 1.73 -6.13
N THR A 36 2.98 2.67 -5.33
CA THR A 36 2.93 4.09 -5.69
C THR A 36 3.91 4.41 -6.81
N ILE A 37 3.61 5.46 -7.58
CA ILE A 37 4.46 5.88 -8.70
C ILE A 37 5.88 6.18 -8.23
N ASN A 38 6.00 6.91 -7.13
CA ASN A 38 7.30 7.35 -6.63
C ASN A 38 8.00 6.33 -5.72
N GLN A 39 7.36 5.20 -5.43
CA GLN A 39 7.93 4.16 -4.59
C GLN A 39 8.52 4.73 -3.29
N LYS A 40 7.69 5.46 -2.56
CA LYS A 40 8.14 6.25 -1.40
C LYS A 40 8.75 5.41 -0.28
N ALA A 41 8.32 4.16 -0.16
CA ALA A 41 8.86 3.26 0.86
C ALA A 41 10.37 3.05 0.73
N LYS A 42 10.93 3.15 -0.47
CA LYS A 42 12.37 2.96 -0.68
C LYS A 42 13.24 4.00 0.04
N TYR A 43 12.66 5.12 0.45
CA TYR A 43 13.40 6.17 1.16
C TYR A 43 13.43 5.97 2.67
N VAL A 44 12.61 5.06 3.20
CA VAL A 44 12.50 4.86 4.65
C VAL A 44 12.88 3.45 5.10
N VAL A 45 13.11 2.53 4.17
CA VAL A 45 13.50 1.14 4.45
C VAL A 45 14.78 0.80 3.71
N PRO A 46 15.51 -0.26 4.12
CA PRO A 46 16.71 -0.68 3.42
C PRO A 46 16.41 -1.03 1.97
N ALA A 47 17.16 -0.43 1.04
CA ALA A 47 17.01 -0.66 -0.39
C ALA A 47 18.17 -1.52 -0.89
N ILE A 48 17.83 -2.54 -1.69
CA ILE A 48 18.83 -3.39 -2.33
C ILE A 48 19.30 -2.75 -3.63
N ASN A 49 18.35 -2.40 -4.49
CA ASN A 49 18.63 -1.72 -5.75
C ASN A 49 17.40 -0.89 -6.12
N PRO A 50 17.52 0.45 -6.20
CA PRO A 50 16.36 1.31 -6.43
C PRO A 50 15.76 1.21 -7.82
N THR A 51 16.41 0.54 -8.77
CA THR A 51 15.91 0.46 -10.14
C THR A 51 15.20 -0.84 -10.47
N VAL A 52 15.14 -1.79 -9.53
CA VAL A 52 14.50 -3.08 -9.74
C VAL A 52 13.49 -3.37 -8.66
N SER A 53 12.62 -4.36 -8.93
CA SER A 53 11.65 -4.82 -7.96
C SER A 53 12.34 -5.69 -6.91
N TYR A 54 12.02 -5.48 -5.65
CA TYR A 54 12.63 -6.24 -4.56
C TYR A 54 11.72 -6.28 -3.34
N ILE A 55 11.99 -7.26 -2.48
CA ILE A 55 11.38 -7.32 -1.14
C ILE A 55 12.48 -7.13 -0.12
N THR A 56 12.25 -6.26 0.83
CA THR A 56 13.17 -6.03 1.94
C THR A 56 12.41 -6.17 3.26
N SER A 57 13.16 -6.35 4.34
CA SER A 57 12.57 -6.49 5.67
C SER A 57 13.01 -5.34 6.56
N PHE A 58 12.08 -4.85 7.36
CA PHE A 58 12.32 -3.80 8.32
C PHE A 58 11.49 -4.10 9.58
N GLU A 59 12.16 -4.36 10.69
CA GLU A 59 11.51 -4.65 11.98
C GLU A 59 10.41 -5.73 11.88
N ASP A 60 10.74 -6.87 11.29
CA ASP A 60 9.83 -8.01 11.06
C ASP A 60 8.67 -7.74 10.09
N ILE A 61 8.73 -6.62 9.37
CA ILE A 61 7.78 -6.29 8.33
C ILE A 61 8.47 -6.47 6.99
N ASP A 62 7.85 -7.22 6.08
CA ASP A 62 8.35 -7.33 4.72
C ASP A 62 7.70 -6.27 3.84
N ILE A 63 8.49 -5.67 2.97
CA ILE A 63 8.05 -4.59 2.10
C ILE A 63 8.44 -4.89 0.66
N ALA A 64 7.45 -4.96 -0.22
CA ALA A 64 7.64 -5.21 -1.64
C ALA A 64 7.56 -3.88 -2.40
N ILE A 65 8.57 -3.59 -3.21
CA ILE A 65 8.69 -2.32 -3.93
C ILE A 65 8.95 -2.59 -5.40
N GLY A 66 8.22 -1.91 -6.26
CA GLY A 66 8.46 -1.94 -7.70
C GLY A 66 7.72 -3.04 -8.46
N PHE A 67 6.91 -3.84 -7.80
CA PHE A 67 6.12 -4.88 -8.46
C PHE A 67 4.86 -4.29 -9.07
N LYS A 68 4.40 -4.87 -10.16
CA LYS A 68 3.18 -4.43 -10.84
C LYS A 68 1.94 -5.16 -10.36
N ASN A 69 2.09 -6.39 -9.89
CA ASN A 69 0.96 -7.21 -9.43
C ASN A 69 1.45 -8.30 -8.48
N VAL A 70 0.51 -9.04 -7.92
CA VAL A 70 0.84 -10.12 -6.97
C VAL A 70 1.59 -11.26 -7.65
N GLU A 71 1.32 -11.53 -8.92
CA GLU A 71 2.00 -12.60 -9.64
C GLU A 71 3.50 -12.35 -9.77
N GLU A 72 3.92 -11.10 -9.97
CA GLU A 72 5.34 -10.76 -9.99
C GLU A 72 5.99 -10.99 -8.63
N ILE A 73 5.27 -10.70 -7.55
CA ILE A 73 5.76 -10.96 -6.19
C ILE A 73 5.93 -12.46 -5.96
N LYS A 74 4.97 -13.26 -6.40
CA LYS A 74 5.06 -14.72 -6.30
C LYS A 74 6.27 -15.27 -7.05
N LYS A 75 6.54 -14.76 -8.23
CA LYS A 75 7.73 -15.14 -8.99
C LYS A 75 9.02 -14.78 -8.25
N TYR A 76 9.05 -13.61 -7.65
CA TYR A 76 10.21 -13.14 -6.90
C TYR A 76 10.52 -14.07 -5.72
N VAL A 77 9.49 -14.48 -4.97
CA VAL A 77 9.68 -15.38 -3.83
C VAL A 77 9.77 -16.86 -4.23
N GLY A 78 9.52 -17.18 -5.49
CA GLY A 78 9.65 -18.53 -5.99
C GLY A 78 8.52 -19.48 -5.65
N THR A 79 7.31 -18.96 -5.49
CA THR A 79 6.15 -19.80 -5.19
C THR A 79 5.16 -19.82 -6.36
N THR A 80 4.50 -20.96 -6.53
CA THR A 80 3.39 -21.11 -7.48
C THR A 80 2.03 -21.10 -6.78
N GLY A 81 2.03 -21.21 -5.45
CA GLY A 81 0.83 -21.13 -4.64
C GLY A 81 0.56 -19.73 -4.11
N ASP A 82 -0.19 -19.65 -3.03
CA ASP A 82 -0.45 -18.37 -2.38
C ASP A 82 0.77 -17.87 -1.60
N LEU A 83 0.85 -16.56 -1.43
CA LEU A 83 1.83 -15.97 -0.54
C LEU A 83 1.53 -16.38 0.90
N THR A 84 2.58 -16.53 1.71
CA THR A 84 2.45 -17.04 3.08
C THR A 84 2.22 -15.96 4.12
N TYR A 85 1.80 -14.78 3.70
CA TYR A 85 1.48 -13.70 4.63
C TYR A 85 0.06 -13.81 5.14
N ASP A 86 -0.17 -13.33 6.35
CA ASP A 86 -1.51 -13.26 6.92
C ASP A 86 -2.27 -12.04 6.39
N ILE A 87 -1.55 -10.94 6.17
CA ILE A 87 -2.13 -9.66 5.76
C ILE A 87 -1.24 -9.00 4.71
N LEU A 88 -1.86 -8.54 3.63
CA LEU A 88 -1.23 -7.68 2.64
C LEU A 88 -1.80 -6.27 2.79
N LEU A 89 -0.91 -5.29 2.98
CA LEU A 89 -1.26 -3.88 3.00
C LEU A 89 -0.76 -3.26 1.70
N ILE A 90 -1.66 -2.83 0.84
CA ILE A 90 -1.31 -2.37 -0.51
C ILE A 90 -1.51 -0.87 -0.61
N ASP A 91 -0.42 -0.16 -0.87
CA ASP A 91 -0.39 1.28 -1.04
C ASP A 91 -0.46 1.61 -2.53
N SER A 92 -1.51 2.29 -2.96
CA SER A 92 -1.73 2.64 -4.36
C SER A 92 -2.18 4.08 -4.52
N ASP A 93 -1.65 4.77 -5.51
CA ASP A 93 -2.00 6.16 -5.80
C ASP A 93 -2.47 6.38 -7.24
N THR A 94 -2.62 5.33 -8.03
CA THR A 94 -3.12 5.42 -9.40
C THR A 94 -4.19 4.38 -9.68
N GLU A 95 -5.06 4.70 -10.63
CA GLU A 95 -6.09 3.78 -11.11
C GLU A 95 -5.47 2.50 -11.67
N GLU A 96 -4.39 2.64 -12.42
CA GLU A 96 -3.69 1.50 -13.04
C GLU A 96 -3.24 0.49 -11.99
N ARG A 97 -2.61 0.95 -10.90
CA ARG A 97 -2.12 0.06 -9.85
C ARG A 97 -3.25 -0.56 -9.05
N ILE A 98 -4.33 0.18 -8.87
CA ILE A 98 -5.53 -0.33 -8.21
C ILE A 98 -6.10 -1.51 -9.00
N GLU A 99 -6.14 -1.41 -10.31
CA GLU A 99 -6.59 -2.50 -11.17
C GLU A 99 -5.61 -3.67 -11.16
N GLU A 100 -4.32 -3.40 -11.32
CA GLU A 100 -3.30 -4.45 -11.38
C GLU A 100 -3.23 -5.28 -10.10
N PHE A 101 -3.43 -4.67 -8.95
CA PHE A 101 -3.46 -5.37 -7.67
C PHE A 101 -4.85 -5.86 -7.28
N GLU A 102 -5.83 -5.71 -8.18
CA GLU A 102 -7.19 -6.20 -7.97
C GLU A 102 -7.80 -5.73 -6.65
N LEU A 103 -7.67 -4.45 -6.35
CA LEU A 103 -8.20 -3.89 -5.10
C LEU A 103 -9.73 -3.92 -5.04
N ASN A 104 -10.40 -4.07 -6.17
CA ASN A 104 -11.84 -4.32 -6.20
C ASN A 104 -12.22 -5.63 -5.51
N LYS A 105 -11.28 -6.56 -5.36
CA LYS A 105 -11.45 -7.84 -4.66
C LYS A 105 -10.83 -7.84 -3.27
N ALA A 106 -10.31 -6.71 -2.82
CA ALA A 106 -9.71 -6.63 -1.49
C ALA A 106 -10.78 -6.76 -0.40
N ASP A 107 -10.38 -7.25 0.76
CA ASP A 107 -11.28 -7.38 1.91
C ASP A 107 -11.75 -6.02 2.40
N LYS A 108 -10.87 -5.03 2.37
CA LYS A 108 -11.19 -3.65 2.74
C LYS A 108 -10.36 -2.69 1.91
N ASN A 109 -10.92 -1.52 1.63
CA ASN A 109 -10.22 -0.43 0.99
C ASN A 109 -10.45 0.85 1.76
N TYR A 110 -9.37 1.55 2.07
CA TYR A 110 -9.42 2.85 2.73
C TYR A 110 -8.91 3.91 1.78
N PHE A 111 -9.65 4.99 1.66
CA PHE A 111 -9.17 6.18 0.97
C PHE A 111 -8.46 7.06 1.98
N VAL A 112 -7.21 7.41 1.73
CA VAL A 112 -6.39 8.19 2.64
C VAL A 112 -6.04 9.52 1.99
N THR A 113 -6.32 10.60 2.67
CA THR A 113 -6.01 11.94 2.20
C THR A 113 -5.55 12.83 3.36
N SER A 114 -5.07 14.00 3.05
CA SER A 114 -4.80 15.05 4.03
C SER A 114 -5.45 16.33 3.54
N PHE A 115 -5.30 17.41 4.29
CA PHE A 115 -5.92 18.69 3.91
C PHE A 115 -5.08 19.52 2.96
N ASP A 116 -3.90 19.05 2.55
CA ASP A 116 -3.12 19.78 1.54
C ASP A 116 -3.81 19.70 0.17
N MET A 117 -3.62 20.77 -0.62
CA MET A 117 -4.32 20.89 -1.89
C MET A 117 -3.98 19.80 -2.89
N TYR A 118 -2.71 19.35 -2.89
CA TYR A 118 -2.28 18.30 -3.82
C TYR A 118 -3.02 16.98 -3.52
N SER A 119 -3.00 16.55 -2.26
CA SER A 119 -3.66 15.31 -1.84
C SER A 119 -5.15 15.35 -2.07
N LEU A 120 -5.80 16.47 -1.77
CA LEU A 120 -7.24 16.63 -1.98
C LEU A 120 -7.61 16.59 -3.46
N LYS A 121 -6.91 17.35 -4.30
CA LYS A 121 -7.22 17.39 -5.73
C LYS A 121 -6.96 16.06 -6.42
N LYS A 122 -5.80 15.47 -6.17
CA LYS A 122 -5.47 14.17 -6.75
C LYS A 122 -6.37 13.06 -6.22
N GLY A 123 -6.71 13.12 -4.94
CA GLY A 123 -7.63 12.17 -4.34
C GLY A 123 -9.03 12.25 -4.93
N ILE A 124 -9.56 13.44 -5.14
CA ILE A 124 -10.88 13.63 -5.75
C ILE A 124 -10.87 13.12 -7.19
N GLU A 125 -9.84 13.44 -7.94
CA GLU A 125 -9.69 12.95 -9.31
C GLU A 125 -9.68 11.42 -9.36
N LEU A 126 -8.90 10.79 -8.48
CA LEU A 126 -8.83 9.34 -8.39
C LEU A 126 -10.18 8.73 -8.02
N LEU A 127 -10.88 9.29 -7.05
CA LEU A 127 -12.20 8.82 -6.64
C LEU A 127 -13.22 8.90 -7.77
N ARG A 128 -13.19 9.97 -8.57
CA ARG A 128 -14.08 10.10 -9.72
C ARG A 128 -13.86 8.98 -10.73
N ASN A 129 -12.60 8.65 -10.99
CA ASN A 129 -12.24 7.61 -11.97
C ASN A 129 -12.60 6.22 -11.46
N LEU A 130 -12.59 6.02 -10.15
CA LEU A 130 -12.88 4.73 -9.51
C LEU A 130 -14.35 4.55 -9.14
N LYS A 131 -15.19 5.51 -9.46
CA LYS A 131 -16.61 5.48 -9.13
C LYS A 131 -17.22 4.14 -9.54
N ASN A 132 -17.88 3.47 -8.61
CA ASN A 132 -18.54 2.18 -8.81
C ASN A 132 -17.60 0.98 -9.01
N GLN A 133 -16.28 1.16 -9.01
CA GLN A 133 -15.33 0.06 -9.18
C GLN A 133 -14.79 -0.48 -7.87
N LEU A 134 -14.83 0.31 -6.81
CA LEU A 134 -14.32 -0.06 -5.50
C LEU A 134 -15.34 0.18 -4.41
N ASN A 135 -15.38 -0.76 -3.47
CA ASN A 135 -16.08 -0.56 -2.22
C ASN A 135 -15.10 0.05 -1.21
N LEU A 136 -15.27 1.33 -0.93
CA LEU A 136 -14.48 2.00 0.08
C LEU A 136 -15.07 1.74 1.46
N THR A 137 -14.27 1.21 2.36
CA THR A 137 -14.68 0.96 3.73
C THR A 137 -14.78 2.26 4.50
N LYS A 138 -13.79 3.13 4.32
CA LYS A 138 -13.69 4.39 5.05
C LYS A 138 -12.80 5.37 4.35
N ILE A 139 -13.05 6.65 4.60
CA ILE A 139 -12.14 7.73 4.24
C ILE A 139 -11.34 8.08 5.49
N LEU A 140 -10.03 8.05 5.37
CA LEU A 140 -9.13 8.39 6.45
C LEU A 140 -8.45 9.71 6.15
N TYR A 141 -8.55 10.66 7.08
CA TYR A 141 -7.81 11.91 6.99
C TYR A 141 -6.53 11.77 7.81
N ALA A 142 -5.40 11.80 7.13
CA ALA A 142 -4.13 11.84 7.82
C ALA A 142 -4.00 13.21 8.48
N LYS A 143 -3.91 13.19 9.77
CA LYS A 143 -3.77 14.40 10.54
C LYS A 143 -2.32 14.82 10.51
N GLU A 144 -2.05 15.91 9.82
CA GLU A 144 -0.73 16.51 9.96
C GLU A 144 -0.58 16.95 11.39
N MET A 145 0.61 16.73 11.93
CA MET A 145 0.93 17.25 13.23
C MET A 145 0.84 18.77 13.15
N LEU A 146 -0.29 19.28 13.60
CA LEU A 146 -0.45 20.71 13.69
C LEU A 146 0.49 21.18 14.80
N LYS A 147 1.39 22.00 14.41
CA LYS A 147 2.26 22.68 15.40
C LYS A 147 1.52 23.90 15.87
N GLU A 148 0.94 23.77 16.97
CA GLU A 148 0.25 24.88 17.59
C GLU A 148 1.09 25.49 18.65
#